data_d7e9f3e8967becb7a7f4c8274a542f5e
#
_entry.id   d7e9f3e8967becb7a7f4c8274a542f5e
#
_cell.length_a   1.000
_cell.length_b   1.000
_cell.length_c   1.000
_cell.angle_alpha   90.00
_cell.angle_beta   90.00
_cell.angle_gamma   90.00
#
_symmetry.space_group_name_H-M   'P 1'
#
loop_
_entity.id
_entity.type
_entity.pdbx_description
1 polymer ?
#
loop_
_entity_poly.entity_id
_entity_poly.type
_entity_poly.pdbx_seq_one_letter_code
_entity_poly.pdbx_strand_id
1 'polypeptide(L)'
;MVPILLGQVGLPGTNSGEHEGNTPFPAVYLPIGKNPIKATIPVYMWTDAILRGHEMSRRTDAVKGVEQLKSDIKMIINSGGNTMINQHGDCNWTHNVLQDTSKLEFLVVCDNMMTPSARYADILLPDVLGPETNDIAANGGSHG
;
A
#
# COMPACT_ATOMS: atom_id res chain seq x y z
N MET A 1 -8.72 -14.34 -10.40
CA MET A 1 -10.15 -14.81 -10.49
C MET A 1 -10.44 -15.60 -11.76
N VAL A 2 -10.10 -15.11 -12.96
CA VAL A 2 -10.39 -15.83 -14.23
C VAL A 2 -9.86 -17.27 -14.26
N PRO A 3 -8.59 -17.57 -13.90
CA PRO A 3 -8.10 -18.94 -13.87
C PRO A 3 -8.87 -19.86 -12.89
N ILE A 4 -9.34 -19.30 -11.77
CA ILE A 4 -10.14 -20.03 -10.78
C ILE A 4 -11.51 -20.41 -11.39
N LEU A 5 -12.15 -19.43 -12.04
CA LEU A 5 -13.45 -19.66 -12.69
C LEU A 5 -13.38 -20.67 -13.85
N LEU A 6 -12.24 -20.73 -14.51
CA LEU A 6 -11.98 -21.68 -15.59
C LEU A 6 -11.47 -23.04 -15.10
N GLY A 7 -11.34 -23.26 -13.80
CA GLY A 7 -10.82 -24.51 -13.22
C GLY A 7 -9.37 -24.82 -13.57
N GLN A 8 -8.57 -23.76 -13.85
CA GLN A 8 -7.19 -23.92 -14.32
C GLN A 8 -6.16 -23.91 -13.18
N VAL A 9 -6.56 -23.72 -11.94
CA VAL A 9 -5.64 -23.68 -10.81
C VAL A 9 -4.98 -25.04 -10.61
N GLY A 10 -3.65 -25.06 -10.56
CA GLY A 10 -2.84 -26.27 -10.38
C GLY A 10 -2.61 -27.12 -11.63
N LEU A 11 -3.08 -26.70 -12.79
CA LEU A 11 -2.76 -27.35 -14.04
C LEU A 11 -1.38 -26.91 -14.58
N PRO A 12 -0.57 -27.80 -15.18
CA PRO A 12 0.70 -27.41 -15.78
C PRO A 12 0.52 -26.32 -16.85
N GLY A 13 1.34 -25.26 -16.76
CA GLY A 13 1.29 -24.12 -17.68
C GLY A 13 0.25 -23.07 -17.36
N THR A 14 -0.46 -23.18 -16.24
CA THR A 14 -1.41 -22.18 -15.78
C THR A 14 -0.89 -21.43 -14.53
N ASN A 15 -1.34 -20.20 -14.37
CA ASN A 15 -0.98 -19.34 -13.24
C ASN A 15 -2.26 -18.75 -12.62
N SER A 16 -2.36 -18.77 -11.29
CA SER A 16 -3.47 -18.15 -10.55
C SER A 16 -3.29 -16.64 -10.36
N GLY A 17 -2.18 -16.06 -10.80
CA GLY A 17 -1.80 -14.67 -10.57
C GLY A 17 -1.07 -14.47 -9.23
N GLU A 18 -0.50 -15.51 -8.68
CA GLU A 18 0.37 -15.42 -7.50
C GLU A 18 1.75 -14.85 -7.85
N HIS A 19 2.41 -14.28 -6.85
CA HIS A 19 3.80 -13.88 -6.98
C HIS A 19 4.70 -15.10 -7.22
N GLU A 20 5.33 -15.11 -8.37
CA GLU A 20 6.38 -16.07 -8.67
C GLU A 20 7.72 -15.59 -8.13
N GLY A 21 8.52 -16.51 -7.65
CA GLY A 21 9.91 -16.22 -7.34
C GLY A 21 10.24 -15.89 -5.89
N ASN A 22 9.38 -16.21 -4.97
CA ASN A 22 9.76 -16.25 -3.56
C ASN A 22 10.75 -17.43 -3.34
N THR A 23 12.00 -17.22 -3.69
CA THR A 23 13.06 -18.12 -3.28
C THR A 23 13.30 -17.94 -1.78
N PRO A 24 13.26 -19.02 -0.99
CA PRO A 24 13.52 -18.95 0.45
C PRO A 24 15.02 -18.74 0.68
N PHE A 25 15.49 -17.49 0.50
CA PHE A 25 16.81 -17.12 0.96
C PHE A 25 16.74 -16.82 2.47
N PRO A 26 17.78 -17.16 3.24
CA PRO A 26 17.87 -16.72 4.60
C PRO A 26 17.86 -15.19 4.64
N ALA A 27 16.77 -14.63 5.14
CA ALA A 27 16.62 -13.18 5.26
C ALA A 27 17.22 -12.71 6.59
N VAL A 28 18.01 -11.68 6.56
CA VAL A 28 18.42 -10.95 7.76
C VAL A 28 17.37 -9.87 8.01
N TYR A 29 16.70 -9.96 9.16
CA TYR A 29 15.70 -8.96 9.54
C TYR A 29 16.34 -7.96 10.51
N LEU A 30 16.11 -6.67 10.25
CA LEU A 30 16.43 -5.64 11.22
C LEU A 30 15.47 -5.75 12.43
N PRO A 31 15.94 -5.34 13.63
CA PRO A 31 15.08 -5.32 14.80
C PRO A 31 13.83 -4.47 14.54
N ILE A 32 12.66 -5.06 14.72
CA ILE A 32 11.38 -4.38 14.51
C ILE A 32 10.87 -3.89 15.87
N GLY A 33 10.54 -2.61 15.96
CA GLY A 33 9.87 -2.04 17.12
C GLY A 33 8.46 -2.61 17.32
N LYS A 34 7.87 -2.37 18.46
CA LYS A 34 6.49 -2.75 18.74
C LYS A 34 5.55 -1.68 18.22
N ASN A 35 4.77 -2.01 17.19
CA ASN A 35 3.73 -1.11 16.67
C ASN A 35 2.58 -0.98 17.68
N PRO A 36 2.30 0.21 18.24
CA PRO A 36 1.19 0.42 19.14
C PRO A 36 -0.18 0.45 18.41
N ILE A 37 -0.17 0.69 17.09
CA ILE A 37 -1.39 0.80 16.30
C ILE A 37 -1.88 -0.59 15.92
N LYS A 38 -3.10 -0.90 16.31
CA LYS A 38 -3.74 -2.20 16.04
C LYS A 38 -4.61 -2.17 14.80
N ALA A 39 -5.18 -1.01 14.48
CA ALA A 39 -6.07 -0.86 13.32
C ALA A 39 -5.30 -1.04 12.01
N THR A 40 -5.86 -1.87 11.14
CA THR A 40 -5.37 -2.06 9.78
C THR A 40 -6.52 -1.91 8.80
N ILE A 41 -6.31 -1.11 7.78
CA ILE A 41 -7.27 -0.84 6.72
C ILE A 41 -6.85 -1.66 5.50
N PRO A 42 -7.79 -2.33 4.81
CA PRO A 42 -7.45 -3.00 3.55
C PRO A 42 -6.85 -2.03 2.54
N VAL A 43 -5.84 -2.48 1.82
CA VAL A 43 -5.07 -1.63 0.89
C VAL A 43 -5.92 -0.95 -0.18
N TYR A 44 -7.06 -1.53 -0.56
CA TYR A 44 -7.96 -0.95 -1.55
C TYR A 44 -9.01 0.01 -0.97
N MET A 45 -9.01 0.23 0.34
CA MET A 45 -10.01 1.04 1.05
C MET A 45 -9.42 2.33 1.63
N TRP A 46 -8.22 2.71 1.24
CA TRP A 46 -7.58 3.90 1.81
C TRP A 46 -8.27 5.20 1.40
N THR A 47 -8.83 5.29 0.18
CA THR A 47 -9.65 6.44 -0.25
C THR A 47 -10.94 6.55 0.55
N ASP A 48 -11.62 5.43 0.80
CA ASP A 48 -12.77 5.36 1.69
C ASP A 48 -12.41 5.80 3.11
N ALA A 49 -11.23 5.39 3.61
CA ALA A 49 -10.78 5.76 4.94
C ALA A 49 -10.50 7.26 5.11
N ILE A 50 -10.17 7.97 4.04
CA ILE A 50 -10.10 9.44 4.03
C ILE A 50 -11.51 10.04 4.08
N LEU A 51 -12.43 9.53 3.28
CA LEU A 51 -13.75 10.13 3.10
C LEU A 51 -14.73 9.83 4.23
N ARG A 52 -14.72 8.59 4.73
CA ARG A 52 -15.68 8.04 5.69
C ARG A 52 -15.07 7.05 6.69
N GLY A 53 -13.79 7.25 7.05
CA GLY A 53 -13.06 6.33 7.92
C GLY A 53 -13.81 6.02 9.21
N HIS A 54 -14.41 7.02 9.86
CA HIS A 54 -15.16 6.87 11.10
C HIS A 54 -16.39 5.95 10.98
N GLU A 55 -16.87 5.69 9.77
CA GLU A 55 -17.97 4.75 9.48
C GLU A 55 -17.47 3.32 9.21
N MET A 56 -16.17 3.19 8.90
CA MET A 56 -15.58 1.90 8.50
C MET A 56 -15.43 0.95 9.67
N SER A 57 -15.91 -0.26 9.48
CA SER A 57 -15.91 -1.29 10.50
C SER A 57 -15.31 -2.62 10.03
N ARG A 58 -15.02 -3.47 11.01
CA ARG A 58 -14.59 -4.84 10.76
C ARG A 58 -15.61 -5.63 9.93
N ARG A 59 -16.90 -5.39 10.18
CA ARG A 59 -17.98 -6.16 9.56
C ARG A 59 -18.24 -5.75 8.12
N THR A 60 -18.22 -4.45 7.82
CA THR A 60 -18.60 -3.90 6.51
C THR A 60 -17.42 -3.67 5.60
N ASP A 61 -16.25 -3.31 6.16
CA ASP A 61 -15.10 -2.83 5.38
C ASP A 61 -13.82 -3.65 5.63
N ALA A 62 -13.95 -4.79 6.32
CA ALA A 62 -12.84 -5.68 6.63
C ALA A 62 -11.68 -5.00 7.39
N VAL A 63 -11.95 -3.98 8.18
CA VAL A 63 -10.98 -3.38 9.10
C VAL A 63 -10.52 -4.45 10.08
N LYS A 64 -9.22 -4.49 10.39
CA LYS A 64 -8.64 -5.45 11.32
C LYS A 64 -8.11 -4.75 12.57
N GLY A 65 -8.03 -5.50 13.67
CA GLY A 65 -7.45 -5.05 14.93
C GLY A 65 -8.37 -4.19 15.81
N VAL A 66 -9.43 -3.62 15.24
CA VAL A 66 -10.47 -2.85 15.93
C VAL A 66 -11.83 -3.18 15.34
N GLU A 67 -12.92 -2.93 16.08
CA GLU A 67 -14.28 -3.14 15.56
C GLU A 67 -14.70 -2.03 14.57
N GLN A 68 -14.28 -0.81 14.83
CA GLN A 68 -14.55 0.36 13.99
C GLN A 68 -13.40 1.35 14.11
N LEU A 69 -13.10 2.08 13.04
CA LEU A 69 -12.15 3.19 13.09
C LEU A 69 -12.75 4.35 13.88
N LYS A 70 -11.90 5.06 14.61
CA LYS A 70 -12.35 6.17 15.47
C LYS A 70 -12.45 7.50 14.73
N SER A 71 -11.80 7.60 13.58
CA SER A 71 -11.68 8.85 12.81
C SER A 71 -11.41 8.55 11.35
N ASP A 72 -11.61 9.54 10.52
CA ASP A 72 -11.13 9.55 9.13
C ASP A 72 -9.61 9.68 9.10
N ILE A 73 -9.02 9.21 8.01
CA ILE A 73 -7.59 9.39 7.77
C ILE A 73 -7.35 10.82 7.27
N LYS A 74 -6.50 11.56 7.98
CA LYS A 74 -6.16 12.94 7.69
C LYS A 74 -4.75 13.12 7.16
N MET A 75 -3.89 12.13 7.42
CA MET A 75 -2.50 12.14 6.99
C MET A 75 -2.12 10.79 6.39
N ILE A 76 -1.38 10.82 5.29
CA ILE A 76 -0.79 9.64 4.66
C ILE A 76 0.73 9.81 4.56
N ILE A 77 1.44 8.73 4.82
CA ILE A 77 2.85 8.59 4.49
C ILE A 77 2.94 7.45 3.47
N ASN A 78 3.27 7.78 2.24
CA ASN A 78 3.52 6.81 1.18
C ASN A 78 5.03 6.55 1.09
N SER A 79 5.44 5.33 1.40
CA SER A 79 6.83 4.91 1.36
C SER A 79 7.06 4.01 0.14
N GLY A 80 7.64 4.61 -0.88
CA GLY A 80 7.98 3.95 -2.14
C GLY A 80 6.81 3.64 -3.07
N GLY A 81 7.04 3.87 -4.34
CA GLY A 81 6.16 3.47 -5.42
C GLY A 81 4.97 4.40 -5.72
N ASN A 82 4.51 4.31 -6.96
CA ASN A 82 3.37 5.09 -7.47
C ASN A 82 2.02 4.48 -7.02
N THR A 83 1.91 4.05 -5.76
CA THR A 83 0.80 3.23 -5.28
C THR A 83 -0.53 3.96 -5.27
N MET A 84 -0.56 5.24 -4.93
CA MET A 84 -1.80 6.00 -4.81
C MET A 84 -2.51 6.19 -6.16
N ILE A 85 -1.78 6.41 -7.23
CA ILE A 85 -2.37 6.63 -8.57
C ILE A 85 -2.43 5.34 -9.39
N ASN A 86 -1.50 4.41 -9.19
CA ASN A 86 -1.38 3.23 -10.06
C ASN A 86 -2.06 1.96 -9.51
N GLN A 87 -2.35 1.91 -8.23
CA GLN A 87 -2.83 0.68 -7.57
C GLN A 87 -4.35 0.45 -7.72
N HIS A 88 -5.11 1.50 -7.98
CA HIS A 88 -6.57 1.45 -8.12
C HIS A 88 -7.01 1.76 -9.54
N GLY A 89 -8.14 1.18 -9.94
CA GLY A 89 -8.65 1.31 -11.30
C GLY A 89 -9.25 2.68 -11.64
N ASP A 90 -9.71 3.45 -10.64
CA ASP A 90 -10.32 4.77 -10.84
C ASP A 90 -9.36 5.90 -10.45
N CYS A 91 -8.45 6.23 -11.37
CA CYS A 91 -7.47 7.30 -11.16
C CYS A 91 -8.12 8.68 -11.03
N ASN A 92 -9.24 8.93 -11.69
CA ASN A 92 -9.93 10.21 -11.60
C ASN A 92 -10.58 10.40 -10.23
N TRP A 93 -11.18 9.35 -9.69
CA TRP A 93 -11.68 9.35 -8.33
C TRP A 93 -10.56 9.60 -7.32
N THR A 94 -9.48 8.86 -7.43
CA THR A 94 -8.31 9.00 -6.56
C THR A 94 -7.73 10.41 -6.63
N HIS A 95 -7.63 10.99 -7.84
CA HIS A 95 -7.19 12.36 -8.04
C HIS A 95 -8.07 13.36 -7.25
N ASN A 96 -9.39 13.23 -7.35
CA ASN A 96 -10.31 14.11 -6.65
C ASN A 96 -10.16 13.99 -5.12
N VAL A 97 -10.00 12.77 -4.60
CA VAL A 97 -9.80 12.54 -3.17
C VAL A 97 -8.49 13.16 -2.68
N LEU A 98 -7.39 13.02 -3.44
CA LEU A 98 -6.09 13.56 -3.06
C LEU A 98 -6.03 15.10 -3.14
N GLN A 99 -6.86 15.72 -3.96
CA GLN A 99 -6.94 17.19 -4.06
C GLN A 99 -7.87 17.82 -3.03
N ASP A 100 -8.71 17.05 -2.37
CA ASP A 100 -9.62 17.57 -1.35
C ASP A 100 -8.90 17.76 0.00
N THR A 101 -8.28 18.91 0.17
CA THR A 101 -7.55 19.27 1.40
C THR A 101 -8.46 19.40 2.63
N SER A 102 -9.78 19.45 2.45
CA SER A 102 -10.73 19.41 3.56
C SER A 102 -10.85 18.00 4.15
N LYS A 103 -10.48 16.98 3.38
CA LYS A 103 -10.51 15.58 3.76
C LYS A 103 -9.13 15.03 4.09
N LEU A 104 -8.18 15.11 3.16
CA LEU A 104 -6.78 14.76 3.39
C LEU A 104 -5.98 16.02 3.65
N GLU A 105 -5.52 16.19 4.88
CA GLU A 105 -4.86 17.42 5.33
C GLU A 105 -3.36 17.42 5.06
N PHE A 106 -2.72 16.25 4.96
CA PHE A 106 -1.28 16.17 4.83
C PHE A 106 -0.82 14.87 4.16
N LEU A 107 0.08 14.99 3.19
CA LEU A 107 0.63 13.87 2.44
C LEU A 107 2.15 13.94 2.37
N VAL A 108 2.81 12.92 2.88
CA VAL A 108 4.26 12.73 2.75
C VAL A 108 4.51 11.60 1.77
N VAL A 109 5.39 11.80 0.81
CA VAL A 109 5.86 10.76 -0.10
C VAL A 109 7.36 10.62 0.01
N CYS A 110 7.83 9.39 0.20
CA CYS A 110 9.22 9.00 0.10
C CYS A 110 9.38 8.18 -1.18
N ASP A 111 10.13 8.69 -2.14
CA ASP A 111 10.33 8.00 -3.43
C ASP A 111 11.65 8.45 -4.08
N ASN A 112 12.21 7.60 -4.92
CA ASN A 112 13.42 7.89 -5.68
C ASN A 112 13.12 8.59 -7.02
N MET A 113 11.86 8.67 -7.42
CA MET A 113 11.40 9.32 -8.65
C MET A 113 10.19 10.21 -8.39
N MET A 114 10.03 11.24 -9.22
CA MET A 114 8.84 12.08 -9.22
C MET A 114 7.68 11.36 -9.90
N THR A 115 7.13 10.36 -9.20
CA THR A 115 5.97 9.60 -9.68
C THR A 115 4.70 10.46 -9.71
N PRO A 116 3.65 10.07 -10.44
CA PRO A 116 2.35 10.72 -10.35
C PRO A 116 1.83 10.84 -8.91
N SER A 117 2.03 9.84 -8.05
CA SER A 117 1.69 9.89 -6.62
C SER A 117 2.51 10.94 -5.88
N ALA A 118 3.81 11.07 -6.17
CA ALA A 118 4.69 12.04 -5.53
C ALA A 118 4.29 13.50 -5.81
N ARG A 119 3.59 13.77 -6.90
CA ARG A 119 3.13 15.12 -7.27
C ARG A 119 2.04 15.68 -6.36
N TYR A 120 1.40 14.85 -5.55
CA TYR A 120 0.39 15.27 -4.58
C TYR A 120 1.00 15.55 -3.20
N ALA A 121 2.28 15.26 -3.00
CA ALA A 121 2.91 15.38 -1.69
C ALA A 121 3.04 16.84 -1.24
N ASP A 122 2.70 17.09 0.01
CA ASP A 122 3.07 18.33 0.72
C ASP A 122 4.55 18.31 1.09
N ILE A 123 5.07 17.13 1.43
CA ILE A 123 6.50 16.90 1.65
C ILE A 123 6.95 15.69 0.82
N LEU A 124 7.95 15.94 -0.01
CA LEU A 124 8.64 14.89 -0.75
C LEU A 124 10.00 14.61 -0.10
N LEU A 125 10.18 13.38 0.36
CA LEU A 125 11.45 12.88 0.88
C LEU A 125 12.14 12.08 -0.23
N PRO A 126 13.25 12.58 -0.78
CA PRO A 126 13.97 11.86 -1.81
C PRO A 126 14.64 10.62 -1.21
N ASP A 127 14.57 9.52 -1.93
CA ASP A 127 15.27 8.29 -1.62
C ASP A 127 16.29 7.98 -2.71
N VAL A 128 17.16 7.03 -2.46
CA VAL A 128 18.22 6.60 -3.38
C VAL A 128 17.91 5.22 -3.94
N LEU A 129 18.49 4.91 -5.10
CA LEU A 129 18.39 3.59 -5.69
C LEU A 129 19.28 2.59 -4.95
N GLY A 130 18.87 1.32 -4.89
CA GLY A 130 19.64 0.26 -4.24
C GLY A 130 21.13 0.21 -4.65
N PRO A 131 21.51 0.41 -5.94
CA PRO A 131 22.92 0.49 -6.34
C PRO A 131 23.70 1.68 -5.77
N GLU A 132 23.01 2.69 -5.25
CA GLU A 132 23.63 3.90 -4.69
C GLU A 132 23.87 3.79 -3.16
N THR A 133 23.41 2.71 -2.55
CA THR A 133 23.55 2.46 -1.11
C THR A 133 24.35 1.19 -0.83
N ASN A 134 25.03 1.19 0.31
CA ASN A 134 25.49 -0.04 0.93
C ASN A 134 24.35 -0.58 1.80
N ASP A 135 23.61 -1.53 1.28
CA ASP A 135 22.47 -2.09 1.98
C ASP A 135 22.59 -3.60 2.16
N ILE A 136 21.89 -4.12 3.16
CA ILE A 136 21.73 -5.56 3.38
C ILE A 136 20.31 -5.88 2.91
N ALA A 137 20.19 -6.45 1.73
CA ALA A 137 18.90 -6.88 1.23
C ALA A 137 18.32 -8.00 2.11
N ALA A 138 17.30 -7.68 2.87
CA ALA A 138 16.37 -8.68 3.34
C ALA A 138 15.49 -9.05 2.15
N ASN A 139 15.55 -10.29 1.67
CA ASN A 139 14.62 -10.77 0.67
C ASN A 139 13.22 -10.87 1.30
N GLY A 140 12.55 -9.73 1.39
CA GLY A 140 11.20 -9.59 1.91
C GLY A 140 10.14 -9.85 0.87
N GLY A 141 10.27 -10.96 0.15
CA GLY A 141 9.29 -11.28 -0.87
C GLY A 141 9.43 -10.39 -2.10
N SER A 142 9.82 -10.97 -3.14
CA SER A 142 9.58 -10.61 -4.53
C SER A 142 10.37 -9.48 -5.18
N HIS A 143 10.91 -8.52 -4.50
CA HIS A 143 11.43 -7.33 -5.21
C HIS A 143 12.62 -6.69 -4.48
N GLY A 144 13.67 -7.50 -4.28
CA GLY A 144 14.99 -6.89 -4.01
C GLY A 144 15.61 -6.46 -5.31
#